data_e505e4cd6d1e7038a83b00b3fe21aac7
#
_entry.id   e505e4cd6d1e7038a83b00b3fe21aac7
#
_cell.length_a   1.000
_cell.length_b   1.000
_cell.length_c   1.000
_cell.angle_alpha   90.00
_cell.angle_beta   90.00
_cell.angle_gamma   90.00
#
_symmetry.space_group_name_H-M   'P 1'
#
loop_
_entity.id
_entity.type
_entity.pdbx_description
1 polymer ?
#
loop_
_entity_poly.entity_id
_entity_poly.type
_entity_poly.pdbx_seq_one_letter_code
_entity_poly.pdbx_strand_id
1 'polypeptide(L)'
;EVRFTFHVDSTTFRYQLQCYYEKQPFSLDDQKPVIALTASPATLLLGMNLYFFPHIDSVRLLPFTKKKAISASAAQLEKYIDNIVIPIARYHEIITEGWDIPEERCACEALLSLEDITHSEQLLQLGFRYRDQLFTSDNGAAMKKIIYRKDSGEVSFFRRDIVAEKKAIQLLESSGLQRIGDIHFRLSAGSSEKTLVEWINKHREMLQSDFQLTGHMGNTPYCLDEIHIEQSCDDEVVDWFELHITVV
;
A
#
# COMPACT_ATOMS: atom_id res chain seq x y z
N GLU A 1 -1.28 2.90 -18.84
CA GLU A 1 -1.31 3.99 -17.84
C GLU A 1 -2.55 4.83 -18.03
N VAL A 2 -3.13 5.31 -16.93
CA VAL A 2 -4.26 6.24 -16.98
C VAL A 2 -3.96 7.47 -16.13
N ARG A 3 -4.48 8.61 -16.58
CA ARG A 3 -4.30 9.90 -15.95
C ARG A 3 -5.64 10.61 -15.88
N PHE A 4 -5.98 11.15 -14.72
CA PHE A 4 -7.22 11.88 -14.52
C PHE A 4 -6.95 13.37 -14.33
N THR A 5 -7.72 14.19 -15.05
CA THR A 5 -7.70 15.64 -14.85
C THR A 5 -9.03 16.06 -14.23
N PHE A 6 -8.95 16.74 -13.10
CA PHE A 6 -10.08 17.29 -12.38
C PHE A 6 -10.09 18.81 -12.52
N HIS A 7 -11.21 19.33 -12.95
CA HIS A 7 -11.42 20.76 -13.08
C HIS A 7 -12.55 21.19 -12.14
N VAL A 8 -12.31 22.20 -11.33
CA VAL A 8 -13.29 22.74 -10.39
C VAL A 8 -13.41 24.25 -10.63
N ASP A 9 -14.62 24.70 -10.83
CA ASP A 9 -14.97 26.12 -10.82
C ASP A 9 -16.07 26.39 -9.77
N SER A 10 -16.55 27.61 -9.70
CA SER A 10 -17.55 28.02 -8.70
C SER A 10 -18.87 27.26 -8.80
N THR A 11 -19.18 26.65 -9.94
CA THR A 11 -20.49 26.04 -10.22
C THR A 11 -20.40 24.57 -10.61
N THR A 12 -19.27 24.15 -11.16
CA THR A 12 -19.11 22.82 -11.74
C THR A 12 -17.84 22.10 -11.25
N PHE A 13 -17.99 20.80 -11.10
CA PHE A 13 -16.92 19.85 -11.00
C PHE A 13 -16.90 19.02 -12.26
N ARG A 14 -15.77 18.97 -12.93
CA ARG A 14 -15.60 18.20 -14.19
C ARG A 14 -14.35 17.35 -14.08
N TYR A 15 -14.41 16.12 -14.61
CA TYR A 15 -13.21 15.30 -14.73
C TYR A 15 -13.13 14.58 -16.07
N GLN A 16 -11.91 14.34 -16.49
CA GLN A 16 -11.56 13.73 -17.76
C GLN A 16 -10.59 12.58 -17.51
N LEU A 17 -10.63 11.60 -18.40
CA LEU A 17 -9.72 10.46 -18.41
C LEU A 17 -8.88 10.50 -19.69
N GLN A 18 -7.57 10.39 -19.53
CA GLN A 18 -6.62 10.16 -20.60
C GLN A 18 -5.95 8.81 -20.40
N CYS A 19 -6.06 7.93 -21.38
CA CYS A 19 -5.37 6.64 -21.39
C CYS A 19 -4.07 6.74 -22.20
N TYR A 20 -3.06 5.94 -21.77
CA TYR A 20 -1.78 5.84 -22.47
C TYR A 20 -1.42 4.36 -22.66
N TYR A 21 -0.99 4.01 -23.86
CA TYR A 21 -0.37 2.75 -24.20
C TYR A 21 1.02 3.02 -24.77
N GLU A 22 2.07 2.44 -24.19
CA GLU A 22 3.47 2.71 -24.60
C GLU A 22 3.80 4.20 -24.73
N LYS A 23 3.30 5.01 -23.79
CA LYS A 23 3.40 6.48 -23.76
C LYS A 23 2.61 7.22 -24.85
N GLN A 24 1.88 6.52 -25.71
CA GLN A 24 1.01 7.13 -26.71
C GLN A 24 -0.39 7.32 -26.11
N PRO A 25 -0.93 8.55 -26.17
CA PRO A 25 -2.28 8.81 -25.68
C PRO A 25 -3.33 8.19 -26.60
N PHE A 26 -4.37 7.63 -26.02
CA PHE A 26 -5.56 7.21 -26.74
C PHE A 26 -6.82 7.52 -25.94
N SER A 27 -7.96 7.64 -26.62
CA SER A 27 -9.25 7.92 -25.99
C SER A 27 -10.16 6.70 -26.05
N LEU A 28 -10.95 6.47 -24.99
CA LEU A 28 -11.88 5.35 -24.93
C LEU A 28 -13.08 5.55 -25.86
N ASP A 29 -13.49 6.79 -26.12
CA ASP A 29 -14.63 7.12 -26.99
C ASP A 29 -14.34 6.91 -28.48
N ASP A 30 -13.07 6.87 -28.86
CA ASP A 30 -12.64 6.59 -30.23
C ASP A 30 -12.55 5.10 -30.55
N GLN A 31 -12.64 4.23 -29.55
CA GLN A 31 -12.48 2.79 -29.68
C GLN A 31 -13.85 2.08 -29.73
N LYS A 32 -14.09 1.30 -30.77
CA LYS A 32 -15.33 0.50 -30.90
C LYS A 32 -15.05 -0.85 -31.55
N PRO A 33 -15.69 -1.93 -31.10
CA PRO A 33 -16.60 -2.01 -29.95
C PRO A 33 -15.86 -1.87 -28.61
N VAL A 34 -16.62 -1.56 -27.53
CA VAL A 34 -16.15 -1.57 -26.16
C VAL A 34 -16.88 -2.66 -25.38
N ILE A 35 -16.15 -3.64 -24.89
CA ILE A 35 -16.69 -4.74 -24.10
C ILE A 35 -15.90 -4.84 -22.78
N ALA A 36 -16.58 -4.74 -21.66
CA ALA A 36 -15.97 -5.01 -20.35
C ALA A 36 -15.97 -6.54 -20.11
N LEU A 37 -14.79 -7.12 -19.97
CA LEU A 37 -14.60 -8.56 -19.70
C LEU A 37 -14.54 -8.84 -18.21
N THR A 38 -13.90 -7.94 -17.43
CA THR A 38 -13.88 -8.03 -15.96
C THR A 38 -14.25 -6.68 -15.34
N ALA A 39 -14.84 -6.75 -14.14
CA ALA A 39 -15.28 -5.55 -13.44
C ALA A 39 -14.16 -4.90 -12.63
N SER A 40 -13.42 -5.67 -11.85
CA SER A 40 -12.38 -5.19 -10.94
C SER A 40 -11.28 -6.24 -10.78
N PRO A 41 -10.02 -5.95 -11.15
CA PRO A 41 -9.61 -4.82 -11.98
C PRO A 41 -10.24 -4.88 -13.38
N ALA A 42 -10.40 -3.71 -14.02
CA ALA A 42 -11.07 -3.66 -15.31
C ALA A 42 -10.21 -4.25 -16.42
N THR A 43 -10.82 -5.12 -17.22
CA THR A 43 -10.26 -5.57 -18.50
C THR A 43 -11.26 -5.21 -19.60
N LEU A 44 -10.84 -4.39 -20.53
CA LEU A 44 -11.68 -3.94 -21.64
C LEU A 44 -11.16 -4.46 -22.98
N LEU A 45 -12.05 -5.01 -23.80
CA LEU A 45 -11.79 -5.19 -25.21
C LEU A 45 -12.21 -3.90 -25.93
N LEU A 46 -11.24 -3.22 -26.51
CA LEU A 46 -11.41 -1.95 -27.23
C LEU A 46 -11.03 -2.16 -28.71
N GLY A 47 -12.02 -2.18 -29.59
CA GLY A 47 -11.80 -2.60 -30.96
C GLY A 47 -11.34 -4.06 -31.00
N MET A 48 -10.12 -4.32 -31.45
CA MET A 48 -9.49 -5.64 -31.53
C MET A 48 -8.43 -5.86 -30.45
N ASN A 49 -8.22 -4.91 -29.54
CA ASN A 49 -7.16 -4.95 -28.55
C ASN A 49 -7.72 -5.15 -27.15
N LEU A 50 -7.00 -5.92 -26.36
CA LEU A 50 -7.31 -6.17 -24.94
C LEU A 50 -6.46 -5.24 -24.07
N TYR A 51 -7.14 -4.46 -23.20
CA TYR A 51 -6.49 -3.54 -22.29
C TYR A 51 -6.82 -3.91 -20.85
N PHE A 52 -5.79 -4.06 -20.04
CA PHE A 52 -5.89 -4.30 -18.60
C PHE A 52 -5.62 -2.99 -17.85
N PHE A 53 -6.53 -2.63 -16.93
CA PHE A 53 -6.46 -1.41 -16.12
C PHE A 53 -6.33 -1.82 -14.65
N PRO A 54 -5.11 -1.96 -14.12
CA PRO A 54 -4.92 -2.28 -12.72
C PRO A 54 -5.49 -1.17 -11.84
N HIS A 55 -6.08 -1.54 -10.71
CA HIS A 55 -6.61 -0.63 -9.70
C HIS A 55 -7.76 0.29 -10.15
N ILE A 56 -8.42 -0.01 -11.27
CA ILE A 56 -9.62 0.71 -11.72
C ILE A 56 -10.73 -0.28 -12.02
N ASP A 57 -11.95 0.07 -11.59
CA ASP A 57 -13.15 -0.67 -11.93
C ASP A 57 -13.72 -0.25 -13.30
N SER A 58 -14.27 -1.20 -14.03
CA SER A 58 -14.86 -0.93 -15.34
C SER A 58 -15.99 0.11 -15.27
N VAL A 59 -16.74 0.14 -14.17
CA VAL A 59 -17.81 1.14 -13.93
C VAL A 59 -17.29 2.58 -13.98
N ARG A 60 -16.02 2.80 -13.59
CA ARG A 60 -15.39 4.12 -13.65
C ARG A 60 -14.87 4.48 -15.05
N LEU A 61 -14.56 3.50 -15.88
CA LEU A 61 -14.05 3.69 -17.24
C LEU A 61 -15.16 3.80 -18.28
N LEU A 62 -16.21 2.98 -18.16
CA LEU A 62 -17.28 2.89 -19.15
C LEU A 62 -17.97 4.23 -19.50
N PRO A 63 -18.18 5.18 -18.56
CA PRO A 63 -18.73 6.48 -18.95
C PRO A 63 -17.91 7.23 -19.98
N PHE A 64 -16.57 7.05 -19.96
CA PHE A 64 -15.65 7.70 -20.90
C PHE A 64 -15.61 7.07 -22.29
N THR A 65 -16.25 5.94 -22.50
CA THR A 65 -16.47 5.36 -23.83
C THR A 65 -17.54 6.10 -24.64
N LYS A 66 -18.30 6.99 -23.97
CA LYS A 66 -19.38 7.78 -24.56
C LYS A 66 -19.20 9.29 -24.41
N LYS A 67 -18.37 9.72 -23.46
CA LYS A 67 -18.17 11.13 -23.11
C LYS A 67 -16.71 11.38 -22.82
N LYS A 68 -16.16 12.46 -23.38
CA LYS A 68 -14.77 12.90 -23.10
C LYS A 68 -14.59 13.40 -21.67
N ALA A 69 -15.67 13.91 -21.07
CA ALA A 69 -15.66 14.41 -19.70
C ALA A 69 -16.98 14.12 -19.00
N ILE A 70 -16.90 14.02 -17.68
CA ILE A 70 -18.06 13.89 -16.80
C ILE A 70 -18.12 15.15 -15.95
N SER A 71 -19.32 15.75 -15.88
CA SER A 71 -19.54 16.98 -15.11
C SER A 71 -20.61 16.75 -14.05
N ALA A 72 -20.44 17.42 -12.92
CA ALA A 72 -21.40 17.46 -11.80
C ALA A 72 -21.46 18.88 -11.24
N SER A 73 -22.46 19.15 -10.43
CA SER A 73 -22.54 20.41 -9.70
C SER A 73 -21.44 20.50 -8.63
N ALA A 74 -20.86 21.67 -8.44
CA ALA A 74 -19.89 21.94 -7.37
C ALA A 74 -20.47 21.64 -5.97
N ALA A 75 -21.79 21.74 -5.78
CA ALA A 75 -22.47 21.35 -4.54
C ALA A 75 -22.31 19.84 -4.20
N GLN A 76 -21.91 19.01 -5.17
CA GLN A 76 -21.66 17.57 -4.97
C GLN A 76 -20.16 17.25 -4.83
N LEU A 77 -19.29 18.26 -4.80
CA LEU A 77 -17.84 18.09 -4.81
C LEU A 77 -17.36 17.16 -3.71
N GLU A 78 -17.81 17.33 -2.48
CA GLU A 78 -17.43 16.49 -1.34
C GLU A 78 -17.69 15.01 -1.61
N LYS A 79 -18.88 14.67 -2.10
CA LYS A 79 -19.23 13.30 -2.48
C LYS A 79 -18.34 12.75 -3.59
N TYR A 80 -17.95 13.59 -4.55
CA TYR A 80 -17.04 13.20 -5.63
C TYR A 80 -15.60 13.04 -5.14
N ILE A 81 -15.16 13.86 -4.19
CA ILE A 81 -13.85 13.71 -3.54
C ILE A 81 -13.76 12.32 -2.91
N ASP A 82 -14.70 11.96 -2.06
CA ASP A 82 -14.71 10.69 -1.35
C ASP A 82 -14.80 9.46 -2.27
N ASN A 83 -15.70 9.52 -3.25
CA ASN A 83 -16.05 8.33 -4.03
C ASN A 83 -15.23 8.18 -5.34
N ILE A 84 -14.61 9.26 -5.82
CA ILE A 84 -13.91 9.25 -7.12
C ILE A 84 -12.48 9.73 -6.97
N VAL A 85 -12.26 10.96 -6.44
CA VAL A 85 -10.94 11.58 -6.46
C VAL A 85 -9.95 10.81 -5.59
N ILE A 86 -10.30 10.57 -4.32
CA ILE A 86 -9.45 9.84 -3.37
C ILE A 86 -9.12 8.41 -3.83
N PRO A 87 -10.11 7.58 -4.21
CA PRO A 87 -9.82 6.24 -4.70
C PRO A 87 -8.97 6.20 -5.96
N ILE A 88 -9.15 7.15 -6.87
CA ILE A 88 -8.33 7.26 -8.08
C ILE A 88 -6.92 7.71 -7.73
N ALA A 89 -6.78 8.78 -6.94
CA ALA A 89 -5.50 9.36 -6.57
C ALA A 89 -4.59 8.38 -5.80
N ARG A 90 -5.19 7.35 -5.19
CA ARG A 90 -4.43 6.30 -4.48
C ARG A 90 -3.50 5.53 -5.40
N TYR A 91 -3.87 5.34 -6.66
CA TYR A 91 -3.15 4.47 -7.60
C TYR A 91 -2.75 5.17 -8.91
N HIS A 92 -3.34 6.32 -9.23
CA HIS A 92 -3.15 6.99 -10.50
C HIS A 92 -2.68 8.43 -10.32
N GLU A 93 -1.98 8.93 -11.31
CA GLU A 93 -1.64 10.34 -11.38
C GLU A 93 -2.91 11.16 -11.62
N ILE A 94 -3.05 12.23 -10.85
CA ILE A 94 -4.13 13.20 -11.02
C ILE A 94 -3.58 14.59 -11.28
N ILE A 95 -4.28 15.34 -12.13
CA ILE A 95 -4.02 16.73 -12.42
C ILE A 95 -5.24 17.51 -11.96
N THR A 96 -5.03 18.67 -11.31
CA THR A 96 -6.12 19.56 -10.92
C THR A 96 -5.98 20.89 -11.63
N GLU A 97 -7.09 21.38 -12.15
CA GLU A 97 -7.20 22.66 -12.84
C GLU A 97 -8.32 23.50 -12.20
N GLY A 98 -8.02 24.76 -11.88
CA GLY A 98 -8.95 25.63 -11.19
C GLY A 98 -9.26 25.25 -9.74
N TRP A 99 -8.57 24.25 -9.22
CA TRP A 99 -8.65 23.78 -7.85
C TRP A 99 -7.28 23.92 -7.20
N ASP A 100 -7.12 25.00 -6.44
CA ASP A 100 -5.89 25.25 -5.71
C ASP A 100 -5.85 24.37 -4.45
N ILE A 101 -5.27 23.18 -4.60
CA ILE A 101 -5.08 22.26 -3.50
C ILE A 101 -3.67 22.45 -2.95
N PRO A 102 -3.51 22.87 -1.69
CA PRO A 102 -2.20 23.06 -1.11
C PRO A 102 -1.39 21.75 -1.11
N GLU A 103 -0.11 21.84 -1.48
CA GLU A 103 0.82 20.71 -1.40
C GLU A 103 1.52 20.72 -0.04
N GLU A 104 1.28 19.70 0.76
CA GLU A 104 1.93 19.51 2.05
C GLU A 104 3.16 18.62 1.90
N ARG A 105 4.26 19.02 2.54
CA ARG A 105 5.44 18.18 2.69
C ARG A 105 5.34 17.43 4.01
N CYS A 106 5.28 16.11 3.93
CA CYS A 106 5.25 15.24 5.10
C CYS A 106 6.52 14.41 5.13
N ALA A 107 7.08 14.23 6.31
CA ALA A 107 8.17 13.29 6.51
C ALA A 107 7.64 11.87 6.25
N CYS A 108 8.48 11.05 5.63
CA CYS A 108 8.23 9.62 5.44
C CYS A 108 8.72 8.89 6.68
N GLU A 109 7.85 8.12 7.32
CA GLU A 109 8.22 7.19 8.39
C GLU A 109 8.08 5.77 7.88
N ALA A 110 9.18 5.03 7.83
CA ALA A 110 9.17 3.63 7.46
C ALA A 110 8.73 2.79 8.65
N LEU A 111 7.62 2.07 8.50
CA LEU A 111 7.05 1.18 9.52
C LEU A 111 7.43 -0.24 9.18
N LEU A 112 7.86 -1.00 10.18
CA LEU A 112 8.18 -2.41 10.04
C LEU A 112 7.41 -3.22 11.07
N SER A 113 6.72 -4.27 10.62
CA SER A 113 6.00 -5.21 11.48
C SER A 113 6.34 -6.64 11.10
N LEU A 114 6.25 -7.54 12.08
CA LEU A 114 6.32 -8.98 11.85
C LEU A 114 4.91 -9.50 11.62
N GLU A 115 4.72 -10.26 10.56
CA GLU A 115 3.46 -10.90 10.20
C GLU A 115 3.64 -12.42 10.19
N ASP A 116 2.83 -13.11 10.96
CA ASP A 116 2.77 -14.57 10.98
C ASP A 116 1.75 -15.02 9.92
N ILE A 117 2.22 -15.57 8.80
CA ILE A 117 1.35 -16.07 7.74
C ILE A 117 0.85 -17.47 8.05
N THR A 118 1.74 -18.31 8.58
CA THR A 118 1.42 -19.65 9.08
C THR A 118 2.26 -19.93 10.32
N HIS A 119 1.97 -21.01 11.05
CA HIS A 119 2.77 -21.41 12.22
C HIS A 119 4.27 -21.62 11.91
N SER A 120 4.67 -21.68 10.66
CA SER A 120 6.05 -21.94 10.22
C SER A 120 6.64 -20.87 9.31
N GLU A 121 5.85 -19.87 8.89
CA GLU A 121 6.33 -18.84 7.97
C GLU A 121 6.03 -17.45 8.50
N GLN A 122 7.11 -16.73 8.80
CA GLN A 122 7.09 -15.35 9.24
C GLN A 122 7.64 -14.45 8.14
N LEU A 123 6.98 -13.32 7.95
CA LEU A 123 7.41 -12.27 7.03
C LEU A 123 7.51 -10.93 7.76
N LEU A 124 8.45 -10.10 7.31
CA LEU A 124 8.45 -8.69 7.67
C LEU A 124 7.60 -7.93 6.67
N GLN A 125 6.70 -7.10 7.18
CA GLN A 125 5.88 -6.20 6.38
C GLN A 125 6.40 -4.77 6.49
N LEU A 126 6.70 -4.14 5.36
CA LEU A 126 7.14 -2.75 5.27
C LEU A 126 5.98 -1.86 4.82
N GLY A 127 5.72 -0.82 5.57
CA GLY A 127 4.77 0.24 5.23
C GLY A 127 5.44 1.61 5.34
N PHE A 128 4.80 2.64 4.77
CA PHE A 128 5.26 4.02 4.85
C PHE A 128 4.15 4.90 5.39
N ARG A 129 4.41 5.58 6.49
CA ARG A 129 3.46 6.50 7.10
C ARG A 129 3.83 7.94 6.75
N TYR A 130 2.81 8.65 6.30
CA TYR A 130 2.84 10.09 6.09
C TYR A 130 1.72 10.69 6.91
N ARG A 131 2.05 11.28 8.06
CA ARG A 131 1.09 11.68 9.10
C ARG A 131 0.22 10.51 9.56
N ASP A 132 -1.09 10.58 9.31
CA ASP A 132 -2.12 9.59 9.65
C ASP A 132 -2.41 8.58 8.53
N GLN A 133 -1.76 8.74 7.36
CA GLN A 133 -1.97 7.88 6.20
C GLN A 133 -0.87 6.83 6.07
N LEU A 134 -1.27 5.56 5.96
CA LEU A 134 -0.38 4.43 5.72
C LEU A 134 -0.39 4.05 4.23
N PHE A 135 0.79 3.91 3.66
CA PHE A 135 0.99 3.47 2.29
C PHE A 135 1.88 2.25 2.25
N THR A 136 1.55 1.38 1.33
CA THR A 136 2.41 0.29 0.92
C THR A 136 3.29 0.73 -0.23
N SER A 137 4.49 0.17 -0.33
CA SER A 137 5.39 0.42 -1.45
C SER A 137 4.94 -0.40 -2.64
N ASP A 138 3.92 0.05 -3.37
CA ASP A 138 3.60 -0.52 -4.66
C ASP A 138 4.39 0.20 -5.79
N ASN A 139 4.93 -0.58 -6.71
CA ASN A 139 5.65 -0.09 -7.88
C ASN A 139 4.65 0.52 -8.87
N GLY A 140 4.32 1.78 -8.72
CA GLY A 140 3.40 2.48 -9.63
C GLY A 140 2.44 3.43 -8.94
N ALA A 141 2.51 3.51 -7.62
CA ALA A 141 1.73 4.50 -6.88
C ALA A 141 2.11 5.92 -7.32
N ALA A 142 1.11 6.73 -7.58
CA ALA A 142 1.31 8.13 -7.89
C ALA A 142 2.16 8.82 -6.83
N MET A 143 3.10 9.66 -7.27
CA MET A 143 3.99 10.40 -6.36
C MET A 143 3.25 11.41 -5.50
N LYS A 144 2.06 11.83 -5.92
CA LYS A 144 1.18 12.72 -5.19
C LYS A 144 -0.07 11.96 -4.74
N LYS A 145 -0.47 12.18 -3.51
CA LYS A 145 -1.71 11.64 -2.92
C LYS A 145 -2.56 12.77 -2.39
N ILE A 146 -3.87 12.55 -2.39
CA ILE A 146 -4.83 13.49 -1.78
C ILE A 146 -5.12 13.04 -0.36
N ILE A 147 -5.05 14.00 0.56
CA ILE A 147 -5.58 13.88 1.91
C ILE A 147 -6.86 14.72 1.98
N TYR A 148 -7.94 14.12 2.40
CA TYR A 148 -9.20 14.79 2.70
C TYR A 148 -9.49 14.67 4.19
N ARG A 149 -9.53 15.81 4.88
CA ARG A 149 -9.89 15.88 6.30
C ARG A 149 -11.39 16.10 6.40
N LYS A 150 -12.13 15.06 6.75
CA LYS A 150 -13.61 15.12 6.85
C LYS A 150 -14.10 16.16 7.84
N ASP A 151 -13.37 16.34 8.94
CA ASP A 151 -13.77 17.23 10.02
C ASP A 151 -13.70 18.72 9.63
N SER A 152 -12.73 19.09 8.79
CA SER A 152 -12.53 20.47 8.33
C SER A 152 -12.97 20.69 6.88
N GLY A 153 -13.26 19.63 6.12
CA GLY A 153 -13.52 19.71 4.68
C GLY A 153 -12.29 20.08 3.86
N GLU A 154 -11.11 20.12 4.48
CA GLU A 154 -9.87 20.49 3.81
C GLU A 154 -9.35 19.37 2.92
N VAL A 155 -8.91 19.73 1.71
CA VAL A 155 -8.24 18.84 0.79
C VAL A 155 -6.81 19.32 0.60
N SER A 156 -5.86 18.42 0.72
CA SER A 156 -4.46 18.73 0.45
C SER A 156 -3.80 17.62 -0.37
N PHE A 157 -2.82 17.99 -1.18
CA PHE A 157 -1.87 17.03 -1.74
C PHE A 157 -0.74 16.82 -0.77
N PHE A 158 -0.24 15.62 -0.69
CA PHE A 158 1.10 15.40 -0.22
C PHE A 158 1.90 14.63 -1.26
N ARG A 159 3.19 14.92 -1.30
CA ARG A 159 4.13 14.20 -2.15
C ARG A 159 4.83 13.13 -1.34
N ARG A 160 4.79 11.89 -1.83
CA ARG A 160 5.57 10.80 -1.26
C ARG A 160 7.07 11.07 -1.46
N ASP A 161 7.86 10.78 -0.45
CA ASP A 161 9.32 10.78 -0.55
C ASP A 161 9.80 9.41 -1.07
N ILE A 162 9.71 9.24 -2.37
CA ILE A 162 10.13 7.99 -3.05
C ILE A 162 11.61 7.68 -2.83
N VAL A 163 12.43 8.70 -2.56
CA VAL A 163 13.87 8.49 -2.27
C VAL A 163 14.03 7.83 -0.91
N ALA A 164 13.35 8.35 0.11
CA ALA A 164 13.35 7.76 1.44
C ALA A 164 12.76 6.34 1.44
N GLU A 165 11.65 6.12 0.72
CA GLU A 165 11.03 4.79 0.60
C GLU A 165 11.98 3.77 -0.05
N LYS A 166 12.63 4.15 -1.17
CA LYS A 166 13.62 3.29 -1.83
C LYS A 166 14.83 3.00 -0.93
N LYS A 167 15.29 3.99 -0.18
CA LYS A 167 16.39 3.80 0.78
C LYS A 167 16.03 2.78 1.84
N ALA A 168 14.82 2.83 2.40
CA ALA A 168 14.37 1.86 3.39
C ALA A 168 14.30 0.43 2.79
N ILE A 169 13.78 0.28 1.57
CA ILE A 169 13.75 -1.00 0.86
C ILE A 169 15.18 -1.53 0.65
N GLN A 170 16.07 -0.70 0.11
CA GLN A 170 17.46 -1.09 -0.14
C GLN A 170 18.21 -1.47 1.14
N LEU A 171 17.90 -0.82 2.26
CA LEU A 171 18.50 -1.15 3.54
C LEU A 171 18.13 -2.57 3.98
N LEU A 172 16.84 -2.95 3.86
CA LEU A 172 16.38 -4.31 4.18
C LEU A 172 16.99 -5.34 3.22
N GLU A 173 17.03 -5.06 1.92
CA GLU A 173 17.62 -5.97 0.93
C GLU A 173 19.13 -6.16 1.14
N SER A 174 19.87 -5.08 1.42
CA SER A 174 21.32 -5.14 1.66
C SER A 174 21.68 -5.82 2.98
N SER A 175 20.75 -5.90 3.93
CA SER A 175 20.93 -6.59 5.21
C SER A 175 20.61 -8.09 5.16
N GLY A 176 20.34 -8.65 3.97
CA GLY A 176 20.14 -10.09 3.77
C GLY A 176 18.69 -10.52 3.65
N LEU A 177 17.77 -9.60 3.45
CA LEU A 177 16.38 -9.92 3.18
C LEU A 177 16.10 -9.97 1.68
N GLN A 178 15.16 -10.81 1.30
CA GLN A 178 14.60 -10.89 -0.04
C GLN A 178 13.18 -10.33 -0.03
N ARG A 179 12.91 -9.38 -0.91
CA ARG A 179 11.57 -8.82 -1.10
C ARG A 179 10.65 -9.83 -1.78
N ILE A 180 9.41 -9.95 -1.27
CA ILE A 180 8.33 -10.76 -1.82
C ILE A 180 7.15 -9.85 -2.11
N GLY A 181 6.80 -9.70 -3.37
CA GLY A 181 5.74 -8.76 -3.76
C GLY A 181 6.09 -7.32 -3.42
N ASP A 182 5.09 -6.54 -2.98
CA ASP A 182 5.23 -5.11 -2.83
C ASP A 182 5.71 -4.68 -1.44
N ILE A 183 5.36 -5.43 -0.40
CA ILE A 183 5.50 -5.00 0.99
C ILE A 183 6.17 -6.01 1.91
N HIS A 184 6.32 -7.26 1.50
CA HIS A 184 6.83 -8.32 2.35
C HIS A 184 8.29 -8.63 2.09
N PHE A 185 8.99 -9.04 3.14
CA PHE A 185 10.37 -9.46 3.11
C PHE A 185 10.55 -10.76 3.89
N ARG A 186 11.39 -11.65 3.38
CA ARG A 186 11.83 -12.87 4.05
C ARG A 186 13.35 -12.96 4.06
N LEU A 187 13.89 -13.89 4.83
CA LEU A 187 15.31 -14.21 4.74
C LEU A 187 15.68 -14.69 3.34
N SER A 188 16.80 -14.19 2.83
CA SER A 188 17.37 -14.69 1.58
C SER A 188 17.89 -16.12 1.78
N ALA A 189 17.81 -16.95 0.74
CA ALA A 189 18.27 -18.34 0.78
C ALA A 189 19.78 -18.51 1.13
N GLY A 190 20.57 -17.44 1.05
CA GLY A 190 21.99 -17.41 1.40
C GLY A 190 22.30 -16.69 2.71
N SER A 191 21.28 -16.38 3.51
CA SER A 191 21.48 -15.71 4.81
C SER A 191 22.27 -16.61 5.77
N SER A 192 23.09 -15.99 6.60
CA SER A 192 23.80 -16.68 7.71
C SER A 192 22.87 -17.03 8.85
N GLU A 193 21.76 -16.31 8.98
CA GLU A 193 20.71 -16.50 9.97
C GLU A 193 19.75 -17.61 9.55
N LYS A 194 19.38 -18.48 10.50
CA LYS A 194 18.45 -19.57 10.24
C LYS A 194 17.00 -19.15 10.36
N THR A 195 16.73 -18.15 11.17
CA THR A 195 15.36 -17.65 11.42
C THR A 195 15.30 -16.14 11.27
N LEU A 196 14.10 -15.64 10.99
CA LEU A 196 13.86 -14.20 10.90
C LEU A 196 14.07 -13.50 12.25
N VAL A 197 13.82 -14.22 13.34
CA VAL A 197 14.03 -13.72 14.71
C VAL A 197 15.53 -13.52 14.99
N GLU A 198 16.40 -14.47 14.61
CA GLU A 198 17.86 -14.29 14.70
C GLU A 198 18.33 -13.06 13.91
N TRP A 199 17.78 -12.89 12.70
CA TRP A 199 18.09 -11.73 11.86
C TRP A 199 17.65 -10.41 12.53
N ILE A 200 16.43 -10.37 13.09
CA ILE A 200 15.91 -9.18 13.80
C ILE A 200 16.82 -8.83 14.98
N ASN A 201 17.21 -9.81 15.79
CA ASN A 201 18.08 -9.58 16.94
C ASN A 201 19.46 -9.05 16.53
N LYS A 202 20.04 -9.61 15.48
CA LYS A 202 21.34 -9.19 14.94
C LYS A 202 21.30 -7.76 14.39
N HIS A 203 20.20 -7.35 13.74
CA HIS A 203 20.07 -6.05 13.11
C HIS A 203 19.28 -5.04 13.94
N ARG A 204 19.10 -5.30 15.22
CA ARG A 204 18.23 -4.52 16.11
C ARG A 204 18.53 -3.03 16.14
N GLU A 205 19.80 -2.66 16.24
CA GLU A 205 20.22 -1.26 16.29
C GLU A 205 19.82 -0.52 14.97
N MET A 206 20.10 -1.13 13.83
CA MET A 206 19.71 -0.60 12.52
C MET A 206 18.18 -0.47 12.41
N LEU A 207 17.44 -1.51 12.85
CA LEU A 207 15.98 -1.50 12.79
C LEU A 207 15.38 -0.39 13.66
N GLN A 208 15.92 -0.17 14.87
CA GLN A 208 15.45 0.88 15.77
C GLN A 208 15.83 2.29 15.29
N SER A 209 16.93 2.44 14.53
CA SER A 209 17.37 3.75 14.05
C SER A 209 16.65 4.21 12.78
N ASP A 210 16.34 3.27 11.88
CA ASP A 210 15.85 3.59 10.54
C ASP A 210 14.35 3.28 10.34
N PHE A 211 13.73 2.51 11.25
CA PHE A 211 12.35 2.09 11.15
C PHE A 211 11.58 2.34 12.45
N GLN A 212 10.31 2.66 12.31
CA GLN A 212 9.39 2.57 13.43
C GLN A 212 8.85 1.13 13.50
N LEU A 213 9.23 0.42 14.57
CA LEU A 213 8.79 -0.95 14.79
C LEU A 213 7.36 -0.95 15.34
N THR A 214 6.47 -1.76 14.73
CA THR A 214 5.06 -1.84 15.09
C THR A 214 4.65 -3.26 15.43
N GLY A 215 3.50 -3.41 16.10
CA GLY A 215 3.01 -4.71 16.54
C GLY A 215 3.94 -5.35 17.59
N HIS A 216 4.14 -6.65 17.48
CA HIS A 216 4.99 -7.40 18.41
C HIS A 216 6.47 -6.99 18.38
N MET A 217 6.95 -6.35 17.30
CA MET A 217 8.33 -5.88 17.20
C MET A 217 8.63 -4.66 18.10
N GLY A 218 7.61 -3.88 18.49
CA GLY A 218 7.80 -2.62 19.21
C GLY A 218 8.12 -2.77 20.70
N ASN A 219 7.67 -3.83 21.34
CA ASN A 219 7.57 -3.86 22.80
C ASN A 219 8.34 -5.00 23.51
N THR A 220 8.86 -5.99 22.79
CA THR A 220 9.52 -7.13 23.43
C THR A 220 10.81 -7.49 22.72
N PRO A 221 11.93 -7.71 23.43
CA PRO A 221 13.05 -8.43 22.85
C PRO A 221 12.54 -9.83 22.48
N TYR A 222 12.70 -10.22 21.22
CA TYR A 222 12.51 -11.61 20.84
C TYR A 222 13.62 -12.41 21.47
N CYS A 223 13.29 -13.14 22.54
CA CYS A 223 14.18 -14.12 23.12
C CYS A 223 14.04 -15.40 22.31
N LEU A 224 15.15 -15.88 21.77
CA LEU A 224 15.30 -17.25 21.28
C LEU A 224 15.72 -18.15 22.45
N ASP A 225 15.10 -17.97 23.59
CA ASP A 225 15.41 -18.83 24.74
C ASP A 225 14.80 -20.21 24.48
N GLU A 226 15.60 -21.24 24.60
CA GLU A 226 15.11 -22.60 24.52
C GLU A 226 14.10 -22.81 25.66
N ILE A 227 12.86 -23.12 25.28
CA ILE A 227 11.84 -23.51 26.26
C ILE A 227 12.12 -24.97 26.61
N HIS A 228 12.73 -25.19 27.76
CA HIS A 228 12.82 -26.52 28.32
C HIS A 228 11.49 -26.86 29.02
N ILE A 229 10.79 -27.84 28.47
CA ILE A 229 9.58 -28.39 29.07
C ILE A 229 10.02 -29.67 29.81
N GLU A 230 10.11 -29.57 31.10
CA GLU A 230 10.29 -30.78 31.95
C GLU A 230 8.91 -31.28 32.37
N GLN A 231 8.58 -32.48 31.94
CA GLN A 231 7.40 -33.19 32.39
C GLN A 231 7.82 -34.16 33.49
N SER A 232 7.46 -33.85 34.73
CA SER A 232 7.60 -34.80 35.84
C SER A 232 6.25 -35.46 36.08
N CYS A 233 6.25 -36.79 36.10
CA CYS A 233 5.13 -37.58 36.60
C CYS A 233 5.49 -38.07 38.01
N ASP A 234 4.70 -37.72 39.00
CA ASP A 234 4.80 -38.26 40.32
C ASP A 234 3.91 -39.52 40.36
N ASP A 235 4.52 -40.71 40.46
CA ASP A 235 3.83 -42.01 40.35
C ASP A 235 2.94 -42.33 41.58
N GLU A 236 2.89 -41.47 42.60
CA GLU A 236 2.18 -41.79 43.85
C GLU A 236 0.79 -41.14 44.00
N VAL A 237 0.38 -40.21 43.16
CA VAL A 237 -0.97 -39.59 43.25
C VAL A 237 -1.62 -39.49 41.87
N VAL A 238 -2.67 -40.21 41.72
CA VAL A 238 -3.54 -40.22 40.56
C VAL A 238 -4.05 -38.80 40.26
N ASP A 239 -3.94 -38.37 39.01
CA ASP A 239 -4.67 -37.29 38.33
C ASP A 239 -4.12 -35.84 38.35
N TRP A 240 -2.85 -35.57 38.63
CA TRP A 240 -2.32 -34.22 38.45
C TRP A 240 -1.02 -34.23 37.66
N PHE A 241 -0.97 -33.45 36.56
CA PHE A 241 0.25 -33.13 35.81
C PHE A 241 0.72 -31.76 36.25
N GLU A 242 1.92 -31.64 36.72
CA GLU A 242 2.59 -30.37 36.97
C GLU A 242 3.51 -30.09 35.78
N LEU A 243 3.23 -29.03 35.04
CA LEU A 243 4.04 -28.58 33.89
C LEU A 243 4.94 -27.44 34.39
N HIS A 244 6.23 -27.71 34.55
CA HIS A 244 7.22 -26.68 34.81
C HIS A 244 7.79 -26.17 33.47
N ILE A 245 7.56 -24.87 33.17
CA ILE A 245 8.16 -24.20 32.02
C ILE A 245 9.23 -23.27 32.55
N THR A 246 10.48 -23.57 32.25
CA THR A 246 11.61 -22.68 32.53
C THR A 246 12.06 -22.04 31.25
N VAL A 247 12.03 -20.71 31.21
CA VAL A 247 12.58 -19.91 30.12
C VAL A 247 13.98 -19.49 30.57
N VAL A 248 15.01 -19.93 29.84
CA VAL A 248 16.43 -19.65 30.16
C VAL A 248 16.92 -18.53 29.26
#